data_42e5e33952bbee6208b17fe6d8751194
#
_entry.id   42e5e33952bbee6208b17fe6d8751194
#
_cell.length_a   1.000
_cell.length_b   1.000
_cell.length_c   1.000
_cell.angle_alpha   90.00
_cell.angle_beta   90.00
_cell.angle_gamma   90.00
#
_symmetry.space_group_name_H-M   'P 1'
#
loop_
_entity.id
_entity.type
_entity.pdbx_description
1 polymer ?
#
loop_
_entity_poly.entity_id
_entity_poly.type
_entity_poly.pdbx_seq_one_letter_code
_entity_poly.pdbx_strand_id
1 'polypeptide(L)'
;MKNIIKVLTLAIAMVTISTSAYAQKNERQRMTREQLAETQARFIANEMAMNDSTATRFVETFCQFQKDIWALGPRPKRDTSHLSDKEAEQVMNERFAHSQKILDLRKKYYLKYCNFLTPSQIEKVYELERGMMNRLFNRSKNKENHK
;
A
#
# COMPACT_ATOMS: atom_id res chain seq x y z
N MET A 1 -51.47 32.81 -38.53
CA MET A 1 -51.08 31.40 -38.55
C MET A 1 -49.78 31.08 -39.30
N LYS A 2 -49.10 32.01 -39.96
CA LYS A 2 -47.86 31.74 -40.73
C LYS A 2 -46.57 31.82 -39.87
N ASN A 3 -46.65 32.36 -38.63
CA ASN A 3 -45.47 32.56 -37.80
C ASN A 3 -45.25 31.45 -36.75
N ILE A 4 -46.24 30.58 -36.53
CA ILE A 4 -46.14 29.47 -35.58
C ILE A 4 -45.40 28.28 -36.19
N ILE A 5 -45.47 28.12 -37.51
CA ILE A 5 -44.81 27.00 -38.21
C ILE A 5 -43.29 27.24 -38.34
N LYS A 6 -42.83 28.50 -38.34
CA LYS A 6 -41.40 28.83 -38.43
C LYS A 6 -40.65 28.63 -37.12
N VAL A 7 -41.35 28.61 -36.00
CA VAL A 7 -40.72 28.40 -34.66
C VAL A 7 -40.60 26.89 -34.35
N LEU A 8 -41.47 26.07 -34.97
CA LEU A 8 -41.45 24.62 -34.71
C LEU A 8 -40.37 23.86 -35.52
N THR A 9 -39.89 24.45 -36.62
CA THR A 9 -38.82 23.83 -37.43
C THR A 9 -37.40 24.14 -36.93
N LEU A 10 -37.23 25.07 -36.01
CA LEU A 10 -35.90 25.40 -35.42
C LEU A 10 -35.57 24.62 -34.16
N ALA A 11 -36.51 23.86 -33.62
CA ALA A 11 -36.33 23.11 -32.34
C ALA A 11 -35.91 21.64 -32.54
N ILE A 12 -35.77 21.15 -33.78
CA ILE A 12 -35.43 19.74 -34.03
C ILE A 12 -33.96 19.54 -34.45
N ALA A 13 -33.18 20.63 -34.64
CA ALA A 13 -31.81 20.55 -35.15
C ALA A 13 -30.70 20.56 -34.10
N MET A 14 -31.02 20.41 -32.82
CA MET A 14 -30.00 20.50 -31.74
C MET A 14 -30.05 19.33 -30.74
N VAL A 15 -30.27 18.10 -31.19
CA VAL A 15 -30.04 16.92 -30.33
C VAL A 15 -29.34 15.83 -31.12
N THR A 16 -28.23 16.18 -31.76
CA THR A 16 -27.16 15.19 -31.97
C THR A 16 -26.09 15.44 -30.89
N ILE A 17 -26.44 15.19 -29.63
CA ILE A 17 -25.45 15.00 -28.61
C ILE A 17 -24.73 13.71 -28.98
N SER A 18 -23.58 13.87 -29.59
CA SER A 18 -22.60 12.84 -29.74
C SER A 18 -22.39 12.23 -28.34
N THR A 19 -22.97 11.09 -28.07
CA THR A 19 -22.59 10.20 -27.04
C THR A 19 -21.21 9.67 -27.44
N SER A 20 -20.17 10.51 -27.32
CA SER A 20 -18.84 10.04 -27.19
C SER A 20 -18.88 9.19 -25.93
N ALA A 21 -19.07 7.90 -26.10
CA ALA A 21 -18.81 6.91 -25.09
C ALA A 21 -17.32 7.10 -24.75
N TYR A 22 -17.06 7.93 -23.78
CA TYR A 22 -15.81 7.87 -23.04
C TYR A 22 -15.82 6.47 -22.43
N ALA A 23 -15.26 5.51 -23.16
CA ALA A 23 -14.74 4.30 -22.61
C ALA A 23 -13.65 4.77 -21.64
N GLN A 24 -14.10 5.12 -20.45
CA GLN A 24 -13.25 5.38 -19.29
C GLN A 24 -12.63 4.03 -19.00
N LYS A 25 -11.51 3.78 -19.70
CA LYS A 25 -10.61 2.67 -19.42
C LYS A 25 -10.28 2.82 -17.95
N ASN A 26 -10.95 2.04 -17.14
CA ASN A 26 -10.73 1.92 -15.71
C ASN A 26 -9.33 1.30 -15.55
N GLU A 27 -8.29 2.07 -15.86
CA GLU A 27 -6.97 1.83 -15.36
C GLU A 27 -7.14 1.94 -13.86
N ARG A 28 -7.29 0.81 -13.18
CA ARG A 28 -7.17 0.72 -11.74
C ARG A 28 -5.79 1.25 -11.43
N GLN A 29 -5.74 2.55 -11.14
CA GLN A 29 -4.52 3.27 -10.84
C GLN A 29 -3.87 2.52 -9.69
N ARG A 30 -2.75 1.85 -9.95
CA ARG A 30 -2.05 1.08 -8.92
C ARG A 30 -1.57 2.08 -7.89
N MET A 31 -1.99 1.92 -6.65
CA MET A 31 -1.53 2.75 -5.54
C MET A 31 0.00 2.72 -5.49
N THR A 32 0.60 3.86 -5.23
CA THR A 32 2.03 3.93 -4.93
C THR A 32 2.33 3.24 -3.60
N ARG A 33 3.60 2.95 -3.33
CA ARG A 33 4.01 2.37 -2.03
C ARG A 33 3.66 3.30 -0.86
N GLU A 34 3.81 4.58 -1.07
CA GLU A 34 3.51 5.62 -0.08
C GLU A 34 2.01 5.68 0.21
N GLN A 35 1.17 5.70 -0.82
CA GLN A 35 -0.28 5.66 -0.68
C GLN A 35 -0.76 4.38 0.02
N LEU A 36 -0.13 3.25 -0.29
CA LEU A 36 -0.43 1.99 0.38
C LEU A 36 -0.06 2.04 1.87
N ALA A 37 1.13 2.56 2.21
CA ALA A 37 1.56 2.70 3.59
C ALA A 37 0.64 3.63 4.39
N GLU A 38 0.26 4.77 3.82
CA GLU A 38 -0.68 5.70 4.45
C GLU A 38 -2.06 5.06 4.67
N THR A 39 -2.59 4.35 3.67
CA THR A 39 -3.86 3.63 3.77
C THR A 39 -3.81 2.57 4.88
N GLN A 40 -2.72 1.83 4.98
CA GLN A 40 -2.51 0.84 6.03
C GLN A 40 -2.43 1.49 7.41
N ALA A 41 -1.69 2.58 7.54
CA ALA A 41 -1.56 3.30 8.81
C ALA A 41 -2.91 3.86 9.29
N ARG A 42 -3.68 4.49 8.39
CA ARG A 42 -5.02 5.00 8.71
C ARG A 42 -6.00 3.88 9.11
N PHE A 43 -5.93 2.75 8.43
CA PHE A 43 -6.72 1.58 8.80
C PHE A 43 -6.40 1.11 10.23
N ILE A 44 -5.10 0.96 10.57
CA ILE A 44 -4.68 0.56 11.92
C ILE A 44 -5.12 1.59 12.97
N ALA A 45 -4.95 2.89 12.70
CA ALA A 45 -5.36 3.95 13.61
C ALA A 45 -6.87 3.89 13.90
N ASN A 46 -7.69 3.64 12.89
CA ASN A 46 -9.15 3.50 13.02
C ASN A 46 -9.53 2.22 13.80
N GLU A 47 -8.93 1.06 13.48
CA GLU A 47 -9.18 -0.19 14.19
C GLU A 47 -8.83 -0.11 15.68
N MET A 48 -7.86 0.73 16.02
CA MET A 48 -7.43 0.97 17.40
C MET A 48 -8.16 2.13 18.08
N ALA A 49 -9.12 2.77 17.40
CA ALA A 49 -9.86 3.95 17.88
C ALA A 49 -8.93 5.03 18.44
N MET A 50 -7.81 5.31 17.76
CA MET A 50 -6.88 6.36 18.16
C MET A 50 -7.56 7.72 18.03
N ASN A 51 -7.34 8.63 19.01
CA ASN A 51 -7.76 10.02 18.86
C ASN A 51 -6.92 10.72 17.76
N ASP A 52 -7.40 11.85 17.25
CA ASP A 52 -6.83 12.55 16.09
C ASP A 52 -5.33 12.86 16.25
N SER A 53 -4.91 13.32 17.43
CA SER A 53 -3.51 13.65 17.70
C SER A 53 -2.61 12.40 17.66
N THR A 54 -3.05 11.32 18.31
CA THR A 54 -2.32 10.04 18.32
C THR A 54 -2.31 9.41 16.91
N ALA A 55 -3.45 9.44 16.20
CA ALA A 55 -3.56 8.92 14.85
C ALA A 55 -2.62 9.64 13.87
N THR A 56 -2.54 10.97 13.93
CA THR A 56 -1.62 11.75 13.09
C THR A 56 -0.18 11.35 13.34
N ARG A 57 0.27 11.32 14.59
CA ARG A 57 1.62 10.89 14.98
C ARG A 57 1.93 9.46 14.56
N PHE A 58 0.94 8.57 14.70
CA PHE A 58 1.07 7.18 14.29
C PHE A 58 1.24 7.05 12.78
N VAL A 59 0.40 7.70 11.97
CA VAL A 59 0.46 7.66 10.50
C VAL A 59 1.83 8.16 10.01
N GLU A 60 2.30 9.30 10.52
CA GLU A 60 3.61 9.85 10.17
C GLU A 60 4.76 8.88 10.52
N THR A 61 4.73 8.34 11.75
CA THR A 61 5.77 7.41 12.22
C THR A 61 5.77 6.10 11.43
N PHE A 62 4.59 5.55 11.13
CA PHE A 62 4.43 4.32 10.35
C PHE A 62 4.91 4.52 8.91
N CYS A 63 4.51 5.60 8.23
CA CYS A 63 4.95 5.89 6.87
C CYS A 63 6.46 6.09 6.79
N GLN A 64 7.07 6.74 7.78
CA GLN A 64 8.52 6.89 7.83
C GLN A 64 9.22 5.55 8.07
N PHE A 65 8.68 4.69 8.94
CA PHE A 65 9.16 3.32 9.11
C PHE A 65 9.18 2.54 7.80
N GLN A 66 8.07 2.59 7.04
CA GLN A 66 7.99 1.91 5.76
C GLN A 66 9.02 2.44 4.76
N LYS A 67 9.23 3.76 4.69
CA LYS A 67 10.28 4.37 3.84
C LYS A 67 11.68 3.88 4.22
N ASP A 68 12.00 3.84 5.51
CA ASP A 68 13.30 3.37 6.01
C ASP A 68 13.50 1.86 5.67
N ILE A 69 12.45 1.03 5.76
CA ILE A 69 12.49 -0.38 5.33
C ILE A 69 12.74 -0.49 3.81
N TRP A 70 12.07 0.30 2.99
CA TRP A 70 12.28 0.26 1.53
C TRP A 70 13.66 0.73 1.12
N ALA A 71 14.25 1.66 1.86
CA ALA A 71 15.62 2.15 1.64
C ALA A 71 16.68 1.06 1.83
N LEU A 72 16.40 -0.01 2.61
CA LEU A 72 17.30 -1.16 2.72
C LEU A 72 17.39 -1.98 1.43
N GLY A 73 16.47 -1.75 0.50
CA GLY A 73 16.37 -2.54 -0.73
C GLY A 73 15.80 -3.95 -0.50
N PRO A 74 15.70 -4.74 -1.57
CA PRO A 74 15.18 -6.10 -1.49
C PRO A 74 16.18 -7.02 -0.78
N ARG A 75 15.66 -8.07 -0.12
CA ARG A 75 16.49 -9.14 0.42
C ARG A 75 17.34 -9.75 -0.70
N PRO A 76 18.64 -9.99 -0.49
CA PRO A 76 19.50 -10.62 -1.47
C PRO A 76 18.91 -11.95 -1.95
N LYS A 77 18.57 -11.99 -3.25
CA LYS A 77 18.09 -13.21 -3.92
C LYS A 77 19.19 -13.63 -4.89
N ARG A 78 19.79 -14.79 -4.65
CA ARG A 78 20.64 -15.47 -5.62
C ARG A 78 20.06 -16.86 -5.85
N ASP A 79 20.15 -17.33 -7.09
CA ASP A 79 19.93 -18.74 -7.36
C ASP A 79 21.01 -19.51 -6.61
N THR A 80 20.61 -20.40 -5.72
CA THR A 80 21.52 -21.18 -4.87
C THR A 80 21.77 -22.58 -5.39
N SER A 81 21.19 -22.94 -6.55
CA SER A 81 21.22 -24.31 -7.08
C SER A 81 22.61 -24.75 -7.58
N HIS A 82 23.53 -23.79 -7.83
CA HIS A 82 24.84 -24.05 -8.40
C HIS A 82 25.99 -23.35 -7.65
N LEU A 83 25.75 -22.92 -6.39
CA LEU A 83 26.76 -22.23 -5.59
C LEU A 83 27.75 -23.22 -4.98
N SER A 84 29.04 -22.85 -4.93
CA SER A 84 30.00 -23.48 -4.06
C SER A 84 29.67 -23.19 -2.58
N ASP A 85 30.19 -23.99 -1.67
CA ASP A 85 29.96 -23.81 -0.21
C ASP A 85 30.35 -22.39 0.26
N LYS A 86 31.45 -21.85 -0.25
CA LYS A 86 31.92 -20.49 0.06
C LYS A 86 30.94 -19.40 -0.41
N GLU A 87 30.38 -19.56 -1.61
CA GLU A 87 29.40 -18.62 -2.15
C GLU A 87 28.06 -18.74 -1.42
N ALA A 88 27.66 -19.96 -1.04
CA ALA A 88 26.48 -20.20 -0.24
C ALA A 88 26.61 -19.55 1.16
N GLU A 89 27.78 -19.68 1.80
CA GLU A 89 28.07 -19.01 3.08
C GLU A 89 27.99 -17.48 2.95
N GLN A 90 28.57 -16.90 1.90
CA GLN A 90 28.49 -15.46 1.66
C GLN A 90 27.03 -15.00 1.51
N VAL A 91 26.22 -15.70 0.72
CA VAL A 91 24.80 -15.38 0.53
C VAL A 91 24.03 -15.45 1.86
N MET A 92 24.33 -16.44 2.70
CA MET A 92 23.71 -16.55 4.02
C MET A 92 24.08 -15.37 4.92
N ASN A 93 25.35 -15.00 4.95
CA ASN A 93 25.83 -13.85 5.72
C ASN A 93 25.19 -12.52 5.26
N GLU A 94 25.06 -12.31 3.95
CA GLU A 94 24.36 -11.15 3.39
C GLU A 94 22.87 -11.13 3.80
N ARG A 95 22.21 -12.28 3.82
CA ARG A 95 20.80 -12.41 4.29
C ARG A 95 20.66 -12.14 5.78
N PHE A 96 21.59 -12.62 6.59
CA PHE A 96 21.61 -12.34 8.04
C PHE A 96 21.83 -10.85 8.30
N ALA A 97 22.79 -10.22 7.62
CA ALA A 97 23.05 -8.80 7.74
C ALA A 97 21.83 -7.95 7.34
N HIS A 98 21.13 -8.32 6.25
CA HIS A 98 19.91 -7.65 5.85
C HIS A 98 18.78 -7.82 6.88
N SER A 99 18.60 -9.03 7.43
CA SER A 99 17.59 -9.29 8.47
C SER A 99 17.90 -8.52 9.77
N GLN A 100 19.19 -8.39 10.11
CA GLN A 100 19.61 -7.59 11.25
C GLN A 100 19.26 -6.10 11.09
N LYS A 101 19.49 -5.52 9.89
CA LYS A 101 19.09 -4.13 9.60
C LYS A 101 17.59 -3.91 9.77
N ILE A 102 16.76 -4.87 9.31
CA ILE A 102 15.30 -4.81 9.51
C ILE A 102 14.96 -4.85 11.01
N LEU A 103 15.59 -5.74 11.77
CA LEU A 103 15.38 -5.84 13.21
C LEU A 103 15.77 -4.56 13.94
N ASP A 104 16.87 -3.94 13.56
CA ASP A 104 17.36 -2.69 14.17
C ASP A 104 16.39 -1.54 13.87
N LEU A 105 15.84 -1.45 12.64
CA LEU A 105 14.79 -0.50 12.33
C LEU A 105 13.52 -0.75 13.15
N ARG A 106 13.09 -1.99 13.32
CA ARG A 106 11.93 -2.33 14.16
C ARG A 106 12.12 -1.87 15.59
N LYS A 107 13.31 -2.12 16.18
CA LYS A 107 13.67 -1.65 17.54
C LYS A 107 13.64 -0.12 17.62
N LYS A 108 14.26 0.58 16.65
CA LYS A 108 14.25 2.04 16.57
C LYS A 108 12.83 2.60 16.57
N TYR A 109 11.93 2.02 15.75
CA TYR A 109 10.57 2.50 15.64
C TYR A 109 9.68 2.06 16.79
N TYR A 110 9.93 0.92 17.42
CA TYR A 110 9.33 0.55 18.70
C TYR A 110 9.52 1.65 19.73
N LEU A 111 10.77 2.14 19.90
CA LEU A 111 11.06 3.23 20.83
C LEU A 111 10.37 4.54 20.45
N LYS A 112 10.23 4.84 19.16
CA LYS A 112 9.44 6.00 18.72
C LYS A 112 7.95 5.86 19.06
N TYR A 113 7.36 4.70 18.87
CA TYR A 113 5.97 4.42 19.24
C TYR A 113 5.74 4.54 20.75
N CYS A 114 6.69 4.10 21.59
CA CYS A 114 6.61 4.22 23.05
C CYS A 114 6.42 5.67 23.55
N ASN A 115 6.72 6.69 22.74
CA ASN A 115 6.49 8.09 23.11
C ASN A 115 4.99 8.47 23.10
N PHE A 116 4.08 7.65 22.56
CA PHE A 116 2.66 7.96 22.45
C PHE A 116 1.73 6.76 22.43
N LEU A 117 2.26 5.53 22.43
CA LEU A 117 1.53 4.27 22.55
C LEU A 117 2.08 3.45 23.70
N THR A 118 1.22 2.67 24.35
CA THR A 118 1.64 1.66 25.31
C THR A 118 2.23 0.42 24.61
N PRO A 119 3.04 -0.39 25.29
CA PRO A 119 3.58 -1.64 24.71
C PRO A 119 2.48 -2.58 24.17
N SER A 120 1.36 -2.71 24.86
CA SER A 120 0.22 -3.54 24.41
C SER A 120 -0.45 -2.97 23.16
N GLN A 121 -0.53 -1.65 23.02
CA GLN A 121 -1.01 -1.02 21.79
C GLN A 121 -0.04 -1.25 20.63
N ILE A 122 1.26 -1.21 20.88
CA ILE A 122 2.28 -1.48 19.84
C ILE A 122 2.20 -2.94 19.38
N GLU A 123 2.00 -3.90 20.30
CA GLU A 123 1.77 -5.31 19.93
C GLU A 123 0.54 -5.45 19.02
N LYS A 124 -0.54 -4.74 19.34
CA LYS A 124 -1.75 -4.72 18.50
C LYS A 124 -1.50 -4.12 17.12
N VAL A 125 -0.66 -3.09 16.99
CA VAL A 125 -0.21 -2.55 15.69
C VAL A 125 0.46 -3.65 14.86
N TYR A 126 1.40 -4.39 15.45
CA TYR A 126 2.10 -5.47 14.73
C TYR A 126 1.19 -6.63 14.37
N GLU A 127 0.20 -6.95 15.19
CA GLU A 127 -0.82 -7.95 14.89
C GLU A 127 -1.66 -7.55 13.67
N LEU A 128 -2.15 -6.30 13.64
CA LEU A 128 -2.94 -5.77 12.53
C LEU A 128 -2.12 -5.68 11.24
N GLU A 129 -0.86 -5.22 11.31
CA GLU A 129 0.06 -5.19 10.16
C GLU A 129 0.24 -6.60 9.56
N ARG A 130 0.52 -7.60 10.40
CA ARG A 130 0.68 -9.00 10.01
C ARG A 130 -0.59 -9.56 9.35
N GLY A 131 -1.75 -9.26 9.92
CA GLY A 131 -3.05 -9.66 9.37
C GLY A 131 -3.32 -9.07 7.99
N MET A 132 -2.93 -7.82 7.75
CA MET A 132 -3.06 -7.19 6.42
C MET A 132 -2.11 -7.83 5.40
N MET A 133 -0.87 -8.08 5.76
CA MET A 133 0.11 -8.74 4.87
C MET A 133 -0.33 -10.13 4.47
N ASN A 134 -0.87 -10.92 5.40
CA ASN A 134 -1.41 -12.26 5.12
C ASN A 134 -2.59 -12.21 4.14
N ARG A 135 -3.49 -11.23 4.28
CA ARG A 135 -4.61 -11.02 3.35
C ARG A 135 -4.14 -10.65 1.94
N LEU A 136 -3.13 -9.80 1.82
CA LEU A 136 -2.55 -9.43 0.52
C LEU A 136 -1.90 -10.64 -0.16
N PHE A 137 -1.13 -11.43 0.59
CA PHE A 137 -0.47 -12.63 0.09
C PHE A 137 -1.47 -13.68 -0.42
N ASN A 138 -2.54 -13.95 0.34
CA ASN A 138 -3.57 -14.90 -0.05
C ASN A 138 -4.34 -14.44 -1.30
N ARG A 139 -4.58 -13.13 -1.46
CA ARG A 139 -5.21 -12.59 -2.67
C ARG A 139 -4.33 -12.74 -3.91
N SER A 140 -3.00 -12.63 -3.79
CA SER A 140 -2.09 -12.82 -4.93
C SER A 140 -2.06 -14.28 -5.35
N LYS A 141 -1.98 -15.24 -4.42
CA LYS A 141 -2.04 -16.68 -4.70
C LYS A 141 -3.32 -17.10 -5.42
N ASN A 142 -4.47 -16.59 -4.97
CA ASN A 142 -5.75 -16.93 -5.60
C ASN A 142 -5.86 -16.41 -7.04
N LYS A 143 -5.17 -15.31 -7.39
CA LYS A 143 -5.13 -14.79 -8.76
C LYS A 143 -4.22 -15.61 -9.70
N GLU A 144 -3.17 -16.23 -9.16
CA GLU A 144 -2.28 -17.11 -9.93
C GLU A 144 -2.94 -18.46 -10.26
N ASN A 145 -3.76 -18.97 -9.34
CA ASN A 145 -4.46 -20.26 -9.51
C ASN A 145 -5.70 -20.17 -10.44
N HIS A 146 -6.12 -18.98 -10.86
CA HIS A 146 -7.25 -18.76 -11.78
C HIS A 146 -6.82 -18.28 -13.18
N LYS A 147 -5.53 -18.39 -13.52
CA LYS A 147 -4.99 -18.21 -14.87
C LYS A 147 -4.53 -19.52 -15.47
#